data_6d6e36f72fd1cdc8afbe90398c7f3e9d
#
_entry.id   6d6e36f72fd1cdc8afbe90398c7f3e9d
#
_cell.length_a   1.000
_cell.length_b   1.000
_cell.length_c   1.000
_cell.angle_alpha   90.00
_cell.angle_beta   90.00
_cell.angle_gamma   90.00
#
_symmetry.space_group_name_H-M   'P 1'
#
loop_
_entity.id
_entity.type
_entity.pdbx_description
1 polymer ?
#
loop_
_entity_poly.entity_id
_entity_poly.type
_entity_poly.pdbx_seq_one_letter_code
_entity_poly.pdbx_strand_id
1 'polypeptide(L)'
;MTETFRNPITENGADPFVVRFEDRYYYVYSADGGVAVSSADNIHHLKQDGKCIFRPAAGKPYSKELWAPEIHYLDGGWYCYVAADDGANVNHHMYVLKSTNGRPDGDYELVGMLDDGSGCWAIDGTVLPYGGRLYFVWSGWESRENTHQNIYIAPM
;
A
#
# COMPACT_ATOMS: atom_id res chain seq x y z
N MET A 1 -23.42 -27.56 -6.02
CA MET A 1 -24.08 -26.24 -6.23
C MET A 1 -22.99 -25.29 -6.70
N THR A 2 -23.19 -24.64 -7.83
CA THR A 2 -22.25 -23.60 -8.33
C THR A 2 -22.43 -22.38 -7.45
N GLU A 3 -21.41 -22.01 -6.67
CA GLU A 3 -21.41 -20.73 -5.96
C GLU A 3 -21.48 -19.60 -6.98
N THR A 4 -22.44 -18.71 -6.83
CA THR A 4 -22.58 -17.51 -7.63
C THR A 4 -22.19 -16.30 -6.78
N PHE A 5 -21.51 -15.34 -7.37
CA PHE A 5 -21.19 -14.07 -6.74
C PHE A 5 -21.75 -12.91 -7.54
N ARG A 6 -21.81 -11.75 -6.95
CA ARG A 6 -22.22 -10.50 -7.60
C ARG A 6 -21.08 -9.50 -7.62
N ASN A 7 -20.95 -8.77 -8.71
CA ASN A 7 -20.11 -7.57 -8.81
C ASN A 7 -20.97 -6.30 -8.66
N PRO A 8 -20.41 -5.21 -8.12
CA PRO A 8 -19.09 -5.13 -7.49
C PRO A 8 -19.06 -5.85 -6.13
N ILE A 9 -17.88 -6.29 -5.69
CA ILE A 9 -17.65 -6.86 -4.35
C ILE A 9 -17.79 -5.76 -3.27
N THR A 10 -17.31 -4.56 -3.57
CA THR A 10 -17.49 -3.35 -2.75
C THR A 10 -18.00 -2.20 -3.62
N GLU A 11 -18.80 -1.30 -3.06
CA GLU A 11 -19.36 -0.15 -3.81
C GLU A 11 -18.30 0.93 -4.10
N ASN A 12 -17.31 1.06 -3.22
CA ASN A 12 -16.18 1.98 -3.35
C ASN A 12 -14.89 1.18 -3.29
N GLY A 13 -13.90 1.52 -4.10
CA GLY A 13 -12.64 0.79 -4.11
C GLY A 13 -11.71 1.35 -5.17
N ALA A 14 -10.94 2.38 -4.80
CA ALA A 14 -9.78 2.79 -5.55
C ALA A 14 -8.60 1.87 -5.18
N ASP A 15 -7.76 1.55 -6.17
CA ASP A 15 -6.49 0.85 -6.00
C ASP A 15 -6.59 -0.40 -5.09
N PRO A 16 -7.44 -1.38 -5.43
CA PRO A 16 -7.69 -2.52 -4.56
C PRO A 16 -6.48 -3.45 -4.52
N PHE A 17 -5.94 -3.71 -3.34
CA PHE A 17 -4.93 -4.73 -3.13
C PHE A 17 -5.42 -5.80 -2.17
N VAL A 18 -5.36 -7.06 -2.60
CA VAL A 18 -5.78 -8.22 -1.81
C VAL A 18 -4.68 -9.26 -1.76
N VAL A 19 -4.32 -9.69 -0.58
CA VAL A 19 -3.39 -10.80 -0.38
C VAL A 19 -4.09 -11.94 0.35
N ARG A 20 -3.77 -13.19 -0.05
CA ARG A 20 -4.17 -14.38 0.70
C ARG A 20 -3.02 -14.79 1.62
N PHE A 21 -3.32 -14.93 2.91
CA PHE A 21 -2.37 -15.45 3.88
C PHE A 21 -3.09 -16.46 4.78
N GLU A 22 -2.48 -17.64 4.93
CA GLU A 22 -3.13 -18.79 5.54
C GLU A 22 -4.48 -19.09 4.86
N ASP A 23 -5.56 -19.13 5.62
CA ASP A 23 -6.91 -19.43 5.10
C ASP A 23 -7.79 -18.17 4.99
N ARG A 24 -7.18 -16.97 4.95
CA ARG A 24 -7.91 -15.71 4.88
C ARG A 24 -7.41 -14.81 3.76
N TYR A 25 -8.30 -13.97 3.26
CA TYR A 25 -8.03 -12.86 2.36
C TYR A 25 -7.97 -11.56 3.16
N TYR A 26 -6.99 -10.74 2.89
CA TYR A 26 -6.79 -9.42 3.50
C TYR A 26 -6.84 -8.36 2.40
N TYR A 27 -7.76 -7.44 2.53
CA TYR A 27 -7.95 -6.31 1.63
C TYR A 27 -7.45 -5.05 2.31
N VAL A 28 -6.43 -4.42 1.74
CA VAL A 28 -5.90 -3.15 2.21
C VAL A 28 -6.42 -2.03 1.33
N TYR A 29 -6.72 -0.89 1.94
CA TYR A 29 -7.28 0.27 1.26
C TYR A 29 -7.06 1.55 2.08
N SER A 30 -7.12 2.71 1.40
CA SER A 30 -7.10 4.01 2.05
C SER A 30 -8.48 4.37 2.56
N ALA A 31 -8.58 4.81 3.81
CA ALA A 31 -9.84 5.23 4.43
C ALA A 31 -9.60 6.30 5.50
N ASP A 32 -10.44 7.33 5.52
CA ASP A 32 -10.49 8.34 6.57
C ASP A 32 -9.13 8.99 6.91
N GLY A 33 -8.29 9.20 5.89
CA GLY A 33 -6.95 9.75 6.04
C GLY A 33 -5.95 8.80 6.71
N GLY A 34 -6.17 7.51 6.60
CA GLY A 34 -5.30 6.44 7.08
C GLY A 34 -5.29 5.26 6.13
N VAL A 35 -4.66 4.18 6.54
CA VAL A 35 -4.67 2.88 5.87
C VAL A 35 -5.48 1.90 6.72
N ALA A 36 -6.39 1.16 6.09
CA ALA A 36 -7.23 0.16 6.74
C ALA A 36 -7.07 -1.22 6.10
N VAL A 37 -7.32 -2.26 6.88
CA VAL A 37 -7.34 -3.66 6.42
C VAL A 37 -8.61 -4.33 6.90
N SER A 38 -9.36 -4.93 5.96
CA SER A 38 -10.42 -5.88 6.27
C SER A 38 -9.98 -7.30 5.94
N SER A 39 -10.63 -8.30 6.49
CA SER A 39 -10.33 -9.70 6.19
C SER A 39 -11.56 -10.58 6.15
N ALA A 40 -11.52 -11.59 5.28
CA ALA A 40 -12.59 -12.57 5.15
C ALA A 40 -12.02 -13.95 4.79
N ASP A 41 -12.80 -15.01 5.02
CA ASP A 41 -12.52 -16.38 4.60
C ASP A 41 -12.74 -16.62 3.10
N ASN A 42 -13.53 -15.74 2.48
CA ASN A 42 -13.82 -15.75 1.06
C ASN A 42 -13.67 -14.35 0.48
N ILE A 43 -13.03 -14.23 -0.69
CA ILE A 43 -12.80 -12.94 -1.36
C ILE A 43 -14.09 -12.16 -1.63
N HIS A 44 -15.21 -12.88 -1.85
CA HIS A 44 -16.52 -12.26 -2.09
C HIS A 44 -17.18 -11.68 -0.84
N HIS A 45 -16.63 -11.97 0.34
CA HIS A 45 -17.09 -11.44 1.63
C HIS A 45 -16.30 -10.23 2.10
N LEU A 46 -15.28 -9.81 1.34
CA LEU A 46 -14.50 -8.61 1.65
C LEU A 46 -15.38 -7.36 1.61
N LYS A 47 -15.15 -6.45 2.56
CA LYS A 47 -15.84 -5.16 2.70
C LYS A 47 -14.86 -4.10 3.13
N GLN A 48 -15.27 -2.85 3.04
CA GLN A 48 -14.51 -1.72 3.58
C GLN A 48 -14.96 -1.37 5.01
N ASP A 49 -15.03 -2.37 5.87
CA ASP A 49 -15.38 -2.26 7.29
C ASP A 49 -14.21 -2.65 8.22
N GLY A 50 -13.00 -2.59 7.66
CA GLY A 50 -11.79 -3.04 8.32
C GLY A 50 -11.26 -2.11 9.40
N LYS A 51 -10.24 -2.59 10.11
CA LYS A 51 -9.50 -1.84 11.11
C LYS A 51 -8.57 -0.84 10.43
N CYS A 52 -8.52 0.39 10.93
CA CYS A 52 -7.43 1.31 10.60
C CYS A 52 -6.12 0.78 11.23
N ILE A 53 -5.15 0.43 10.38
CA ILE A 53 -3.85 -0.13 10.78
C ILE A 53 -2.78 0.94 10.94
N PHE A 54 -2.94 2.07 10.28
CA PHE A 54 -2.04 3.22 10.36
C PHE A 54 -2.80 4.53 10.15
N ARG A 55 -2.50 5.51 10.99
CA ARG A 55 -2.96 6.90 10.83
C ARG A 55 -1.77 7.83 11.00
N PRO A 56 -1.41 8.62 9.98
CA PRO A 56 -0.29 9.54 10.10
C PRO A 56 -0.57 10.67 11.07
N ALA A 57 0.47 11.15 11.73
CA ALA A 57 0.38 12.37 12.53
C ALA A 57 0.23 13.61 11.62
N ALA A 58 -0.58 14.56 12.04
CA ALA A 58 -0.81 15.79 11.29
C ALA A 58 0.49 16.58 11.08
N GLY A 59 0.61 17.25 9.93
CA GLY A 59 1.74 18.12 9.59
C GLY A 59 3.04 17.38 9.23
N LYS A 60 2.97 16.08 9.01
CA LYS A 60 4.10 15.30 8.50
C LYS A 60 4.11 15.27 6.97
N PRO A 61 5.27 15.05 6.32
CA PRO A 61 5.35 14.94 4.85
C PRO A 61 4.50 13.82 4.22
N TYR A 62 4.00 12.91 5.04
CA TYR A 62 3.14 11.76 4.67
C TYR A 62 1.76 11.83 5.32
N SER A 63 1.30 13.04 5.69
CA SER A 63 0.08 13.19 6.49
C SER A 63 -1.19 13.27 5.68
N LYS A 64 -1.09 13.29 4.35
CA LYS A 64 -2.21 13.46 3.42
C LYS A 64 -2.11 12.49 2.27
N GLU A 65 -3.23 12.36 1.53
CA GLU A 65 -3.30 11.67 0.24
C GLU A 65 -2.58 10.32 0.25
N LEU A 66 -3.00 9.43 1.18
CA LEU A 66 -2.48 8.06 1.24
C LEU A 66 -3.10 7.26 0.10
N TRP A 67 -2.30 6.88 -0.91
CA TRP A 67 -2.75 6.21 -2.12
C TRP A 67 -2.18 4.81 -2.27
N ALA A 68 -2.96 3.93 -2.90
CA ALA A 68 -2.57 2.59 -3.34
C ALA A 68 -1.75 1.79 -2.30
N PRO A 69 -2.26 1.59 -1.07
CA PRO A 69 -1.52 0.80 -0.09
C PRO A 69 -1.49 -0.69 -0.47
N GLU A 70 -0.31 -1.29 -0.38
CA GLU A 70 -0.09 -2.72 -0.57
C GLU A 70 0.57 -3.35 0.66
N ILE A 71 0.09 -4.51 1.12
CA ILE A 71 0.72 -5.25 2.21
C ILE A 71 1.43 -6.50 1.71
N HIS A 72 2.66 -6.70 2.15
CA HIS A 72 3.51 -7.83 1.76
C HIS A 72 4.11 -8.52 2.97
N TYR A 73 4.18 -9.85 2.94
CA TYR A 73 4.89 -10.64 3.95
C TYR A 73 6.31 -10.91 3.44
N LEU A 74 7.29 -10.27 4.06
CA LEU A 74 8.70 -10.29 3.66
C LEU A 74 9.58 -10.56 4.88
N ASP A 75 10.54 -11.46 4.76
CA ASP A 75 11.54 -11.76 5.79
C ASP A 75 10.95 -11.95 7.20
N GLY A 76 9.81 -12.65 7.29
CA GLY A 76 9.15 -12.95 8.56
C GLY A 76 8.33 -11.82 9.15
N GLY A 77 8.08 -10.72 8.41
CA GLY A 77 7.29 -9.57 8.84
C GLY A 77 6.30 -9.06 7.80
N TRP A 78 5.28 -8.35 8.26
CA TRP A 78 4.35 -7.64 7.38
C TRP A 78 4.78 -6.20 7.20
N TYR A 79 4.83 -5.78 5.94
CA TYR A 79 5.14 -4.42 5.52
C TYR A 79 4.01 -3.88 4.67
N CYS A 80 3.71 -2.59 4.82
CA CYS A 80 2.79 -1.87 3.96
C CYS A 80 3.55 -0.78 3.21
N TYR A 81 3.41 -0.77 1.91
CA TYR A 81 3.94 0.26 1.02
C TYR A 81 2.79 1.16 0.60
N VAL A 82 2.94 2.46 0.76
CA VAL A 82 1.88 3.43 0.49
C VAL A 82 2.49 4.73 -0.03
N ALA A 83 1.89 5.31 -1.06
CA ALA A 83 2.23 6.67 -1.48
C ALA A 83 1.53 7.67 -0.56
N ALA A 84 2.21 8.76 -0.21
CA ALA A 84 1.61 9.83 0.58
C ALA A 84 2.31 11.17 0.34
N ASP A 85 1.63 12.27 0.69
CA ASP A 85 2.14 13.63 0.61
C ASP A 85 1.79 14.47 1.86
N ASP A 86 2.08 15.76 1.80
CA ASP A 86 1.75 16.77 2.82
C ASP A 86 0.49 17.59 2.50
N GLY A 87 -0.20 17.26 1.41
CA GLY A 87 -1.33 17.99 0.81
C GLY A 87 -0.98 18.68 -0.50
N ALA A 88 0.27 18.54 -0.98
CA ALA A 88 0.70 19.02 -2.27
C ALA A 88 1.17 17.84 -3.12
N ASN A 89 0.42 17.50 -4.18
CA ASN A 89 0.65 16.32 -5.00
C ASN A 89 2.10 16.16 -5.49
N VAL A 90 2.80 17.27 -5.77
CA VAL A 90 4.21 17.25 -6.19
C VAL A 90 5.16 16.63 -5.14
N ASN A 91 4.72 16.53 -3.90
CA ASN A 91 5.48 15.97 -2.77
C ASN A 91 5.13 14.50 -2.46
N HIS A 92 4.40 13.81 -3.36
CA HIS A 92 4.15 12.38 -3.20
C HIS A 92 5.44 11.58 -3.25
N HIS A 93 5.63 10.73 -2.24
CA HIS A 93 6.70 9.75 -2.15
C HIS A 93 6.16 8.42 -1.63
N MET A 94 6.92 7.35 -1.86
CA MET A 94 6.62 6.04 -1.30
C MET A 94 7.12 5.94 0.14
N TYR A 95 6.27 5.42 1.02
CA TYR A 95 6.58 5.17 2.44
C TYR A 95 6.41 3.70 2.77
N VAL A 96 7.21 3.25 3.73
CA VAL A 96 7.16 1.87 4.26
C VAL A 96 6.68 1.91 5.69
N LEU A 97 5.66 1.10 5.96
CA LEU A 97 5.15 0.83 7.30
C LEU A 97 5.46 -0.62 7.65
N LYS A 98 5.61 -0.93 8.93
CA LYS A 98 5.84 -2.29 9.42
C LYS A 98 4.84 -2.64 10.52
N SER A 99 4.27 -3.85 10.45
CA SER A 99 3.42 -4.38 11.51
C SER A 99 4.18 -4.54 12.82
N THR A 100 3.62 -4.03 13.91
CA THR A 100 4.24 -4.08 15.24
C THR A 100 4.03 -5.41 15.95
N ASN A 101 3.10 -6.24 15.48
CA ASN A 101 2.72 -7.50 16.12
C ASN A 101 2.78 -8.71 15.16
N GLY A 102 3.33 -8.53 13.96
CA GLY A 102 3.49 -9.61 12.99
C GLY A 102 2.20 -10.08 12.32
N ARG A 103 1.11 -9.32 12.40
CA ARG A 103 -0.17 -9.65 11.78
C ARG A 103 -0.47 -8.70 10.60
N PRO A 104 -1.12 -9.19 9.53
CA PRO A 104 -1.49 -8.33 8.38
C PRO A 104 -2.53 -7.25 8.76
N ASP A 105 -3.39 -7.53 9.75
CA ASP A 105 -4.41 -6.65 10.30
C ASP A 105 -4.00 -6.02 11.64
N GLY A 106 -2.71 -6.05 11.96
CA GLY A 106 -2.14 -5.44 13.17
C GLY A 106 -2.06 -3.92 13.10
N ASP A 107 -1.47 -3.31 14.11
CA ASP A 107 -1.07 -1.91 14.07
C ASP A 107 0.26 -1.80 13.32
N TYR A 108 0.43 -0.72 12.57
CA TYR A 108 1.65 -0.46 11.81
C TYR A 108 2.30 0.84 12.25
N GLU A 109 3.62 0.86 12.18
CA GLU A 109 4.43 2.05 12.42
C GLU A 109 5.23 2.41 11.18
N LEU A 110 5.56 3.69 11.03
CA LEU A 110 6.39 4.17 9.94
C LEU A 110 7.82 3.67 10.11
N VAL A 111 8.35 3.01 9.08
CA VAL A 111 9.78 2.69 8.96
C VAL A 111 10.53 3.86 8.35
N GLY A 112 10.01 4.42 7.25
CA GLY A 112 10.62 5.54 6.56
C GLY A 112 10.06 5.77 5.16
N MET A 113 10.64 6.75 4.48
CA MET A 113 10.44 7.02 3.06
C MET A 113 11.38 6.13 2.25
N LEU A 114 10.90 5.59 1.13
CA LEU A 114 11.76 4.99 0.11
C LEU A 114 12.34 6.13 -0.72
N ASP A 115 13.64 6.31 -0.62
CA ASP A 115 14.36 7.39 -1.30
C ASP A 115 15.36 6.78 -2.29
N ASP A 116 15.18 7.04 -3.56
CA ASP A 116 16.11 6.68 -4.64
C ASP A 116 17.21 7.74 -4.86
N GLY A 117 17.22 8.78 -4.03
CA GLY A 117 18.14 9.93 -4.12
C GLY A 117 17.73 10.98 -5.14
N SER A 118 16.67 10.77 -5.91
CA SER A 118 16.19 11.74 -6.91
C SER A 118 15.36 12.88 -6.27
N GLY A 119 14.66 12.57 -5.20
CA GLY A 119 13.66 13.44 -4.58
C GLY A 119 12.50 13.76 -5.52
N CYS A 120 12.26 12.90 -6.53
CA CYS A 120 11.16 13.03 -7.47
C CYS A 120 9.90 12.35 -6.95
N TRP A 121 8.78 12.76 -7.49
CA TRP A 121 7.47 12.19 -7.22
C TRP A 121 7.44 10.68 -7.51
N ALA A 122 6.85 9.89 -6.61
CA ALA A 122 6.79 8.44 -6.68
C ALA A 122 5.50 7.90 -6.05
N ILE A 123 4.79 7.03 -6.78
CA ILE A 123 3.53 6.37 -6.35
C ILE A 123 3.47 4.92 -6.82
N ASP A 124 2.42 4.20 -6.42
CA ASP A 124 2.03 2.86 -6.91
C ASP A 124 3.16 1.84 -6.79
N GLY A 125 3.86 1.89 -5.67
CA GLY A 125 5.00 1.01 -5.42
C GLY A 125 4.59 -0.39 -4.98
N THR A 126 5.16 -1.40 -5.64
CA THR A 126 4.94 -2.82 -5.34
C THR A 126 6.26 -3.58 -5.18
N VAL A 127 6.20 -4.73 -4.50
CA VAL A 127 7.36 -5.62 -4.34
C VAL A 127 7.28 -6.76 -5.36
N LEU A 128 8.32 -6.90 -6.16
CA LEU A 128 8.47 -7.97 -7.16
C LEU A 128 9.53 -8.98 -6.70
N PRO A 129 9.13 -10.20 -6.27
CA PRO A 129 10.07 -11.30 -6.09
C PRO A 129 10.48 -11.88 -7.45
N TYR A 130 11.78 -11.89 -7.76
CA TYR A 130 12.30 -12.49 -8.99
C TYR A 130 13.71 -13.04 -8.79
N GLY A 131 13.92 -14.27 -9.23
CA GLY A 131 15.25 -14.91 -9.17
C GLY A 131 15.85 -15.04 -7.77
N GLY A 132 15.01 -15.20 -6.73
CA GLY A 132 15.44 -15.28 -5.33
C GLY A 132 15.85 -13.94 -4.72
N ARG A 133 15.53 -12.84 -5.38
CA ARG A 133 15.77 -11.47 -4.92
C ARG A 133 14.46 -10.70 -4.88
N LEU A 134 14.42 -9.63 -4.10
CA LEU A 134 13.32 -8.68 -4.07
C LEU A 134 13.71 -7.42 -4.85
N TYR A 135 12.74 -6.89 -5.57
CA TYR A 135 12.83 -5.62 -6.28
C TYR A 135 11.64 -4.75 -5.88
N PHE A 136 11.88 -3.46 -5.74
CA PHE A 136 10.83 -2.48 -5.63
C PHE A 136 10.55 -1.87 -6.99
N VAL A 137 9.29 -1.86 -7.42
CA VAL A 137 8.84 -1.29 -8.70
C VAL A 137 7.86 -0.18 -8.38
N TRP A 138 8.02 0.98 -9.00
CA TRP A 138 7.13 2.12 -8.75
C TRP A 138 6.93 2.98 -9.99
N SER A 139 5.90 3.77 -9.96
CA SER A 139 5.66 4.83 -10.95
C SER A 139 6.23 6.14 -10.43
N GLY A 140 7.00 6.85 -11.25
CA GLY A 140 7.66 8.07 -10.82
C GLY A 140 7.89 9.08 -11.94
N TRP A 141 8.13 10.33 -11.57
CA TRP A 141 8.50 11.35 -12.53
C TRP A 141 10.00 11.29 -12.85
N GLU A 142 10.35 11.66 -14.09
CA GLU A 142 11.74 11.73 -14.56
C GLU A 142 12.52 12.89 -13.90
N SER A 143 11.81 13.93 -13.48
CA SER A 143 12.35 15.11 -12.83
C SER A 143 11.35 15.64 -11.79
N ARG A 144 11.66 16.77 -11.14
CA ARG A 144 10.71 17.43 -10.24
C ARG A 144 9.54 18.12 -10.97
N GLU A 145 9.58 18.13 -12.29
CA GLU A 145 8.49 18.63 -13.13
C GLU A 145 7.72 17.45 -13.71
N ASN A 146 6.40 17.54 -13.71
CA ASN A 146 5.52 16.53 -14.30
C ASN A 146 5.56 16.57 -15.83
N THR A 147 6.65 16.08 -16.41
CA THR A 147 6.83 15.97 -17.86
C THR A 147 6.62 14.57 -18.36
N HIS A 148 7.22 13.59 -17.69
CA HIS A 148 7.11 12.16 -18.01
C HIS A 148 6.95 11.34 -16.73
N GLN A 149 6.03 10.38 -16.79
CA GLN A 149 5.83 9.38 -15.75
C GLN A 149 6.32 8.03 -16.27
N ASN A 150 7.28 7.46 -15.59
CA ASN A 150 7.96 6.22 -15.97
C ASN A 150 7.73 5.13 -14.93
N ILE A 151 8.03 3.90 -15.30
CA ILE A 151 8.13 2.78 -14.35
C ILE A 151 9.60 2.58 -14.03
N TYR A 152 9.90 2.58 -12.74
CA TYR A 152 11.23 2.36 -12.20
C TYR A 152 11.30 1.02 -11.47
N ILE A 153 12.51 0.46 -11.38
CA ILE A 153 12.79 -0.76 -10.64
C ILE A 153 14.16 -0.64 -9.95
N ALA A 154 14.22 -1.05 -8.70
CA ALA A 154 15.46 -1.11 -7.93
C ALA A 154 15.54 -2.40 -7.11
N PRO A 155 16.73 -2.98 -6.88
CA PRO A 155 16.89 -4.07 -5.92
C PRO A 155 16.63 -3.55 -4.50
N MET A 156 16.05 -4.43 -3.67
CA MET A 156 15.80 -4.19 -2.25
C MET A 156 16.88 -4.85 -1.38
#